data_be529897964820d6385e9eb2891f26f0
#
_entry.id   be529897964820d6385e9eb2891f26f0
#
_cell.length_a   1.000
_cell.length_b   1.000
_cell.length_c   1.000
_cell.angle_alpha   90.00
_cell.angle_beta   90.00
_cell.angle_gamma   90.00
#
_symmetry.space_group_name_H-M   'P 1'
#
loop_
_entity.id
_entity.type
_entity.pdbx_description
1 polymer ?
#
loop_
_entity_poly.entity_id
_entity_poly.type
_entity_poly.pdbx_seq_one_letter_code
_entity_poly.pdbx_strand_id
1 'polypeptide(L)' 'MNQQRIMRVIKLMEFLKQKPRPVQAMVRYLGISERSVYRYLKMYEQLGYQLTKDNHKKYFLK' A
#
# COMPACT_ATOMS: atom_id res chain seq x y z
N MET A 1 -4.63 -14.40 14.87
CA MET A 1 -4.24 -13.49 13.78
C MET A 1 -5.42 -12.58 13.47
N ASN A 2 -5.16 -11.29 13.31
CA ASN A 2 -6.21 -10.30 13.11
C ASN A 2 -6.67 -10.30 11.65
N GLN A 3 -7.93 -10.69 11.41
CA GLN A 3 -8.50 -10.75 10.05
C GLN A 3 -8.50 -9.37 9.37
N GLN A 4 -8.71 -8.31 10.15
CA GLN A 4 -8.72 -6.96 9.60
C GLN A 4 -7.36 -6.57 9.02
N ARG A 5 -6.29 -7.00 9.67
CA ARG A 5 -4.93 -6.72 9.20
C ARG A 5 -4.67 -7.43 7.88
N ILE A 6 -5.08 -8.70 7.79
CA ILE A 6 -4.92 -9.48 6.57
C ILE A 6 -5.70 -8.85 5.43
N MET A 7 -6.93 -8.46 5.70
CA MET A 7 -7.78 -7.82 4.69
C MET A 7 -7.17 -6.52 4.18
N ARG A 8 -6.59 -5.72 5.09
CA ARG A 8 -5.96 -4.46 4.71
C ARG A 8 -4.75 -4.70 3.80
N VAL A 9 -3.95 -5.71 4.11
CA VAL A 9 -2.77 -6.05 3.30
C VAL A 9 -3.20 -6.41 1.89
N ILE A 10 -4.22 -7.27 1.77
CA ILE A 10 -4.71 -7.71 0.46
C ILE A 10 -5.34 -6.55 -0.31
N LYS A 11 -6.20 -5.77 0.35
CA LYS A 11 -6.87 -4.65 -0.29
C LYS A 11 -5.89 -3.61 -0.82
N LEU A 12 -4.88 -3.29 -0.01
CA LEU A 12 -3.89 -2.29 -0.42
C LEU A 12 -3.06 -2.83 -1.59
N MET A 13 -2.70 -4.10 -1.55
CA MET A 13 -1.95 -4.72 -2.63
C MET A 13 -2.73 -4.63 -3.95
N GLU A 14 -4.01 -5.00 -3.95
CA GLU A 14 -4.84 -4.93 -5.13
C GLU A 14 -5.01 -3.50 -5.62
N PHE A 15 -5.18 -2.56 -4.68
CA PHE A 15 -5.33 -1.14 -4.98
C PHE A 15 -4.10 -0.60 -5.73
N LEU A 16 -2.92 -0.98 -5.26
CA LEU A 16 -1.67 -0.53 -5.85
C LEU A 16 -1.33 -1.22 -7.16
N LYS A 17 -1.88 -2.40 -7.39
CA LYS A 17 -1.67 -3.12 -8.66
C LYS A 17 -2.54 -2.60 -9.78
N GLN A 18 -3.64 -1.94 -9.45
CA GLN A 18 -4.55 -1.40 -10.47
C GLN A 18 -3.92 -0.23 -11.21
N LYS A 19 -3.33 0.71 -10.48
CA LYS A 19 -2.66 1.88 -11.03
C LYS A 19 -1.87 2.56 -9.92
N PRO A 20 -0.91 3.43 -10.26
CA PRO A 20 -0.17 4.17 -9.24
C PRO A 20 -1.08 5.02 -8.37
N ARG A 21 -0.83 5.02 -7.06
CA ARG A 21 -1.64 5.73 -6.08
C ARG A 21 -0.76 6.55 -5.14
N PRO A 22 -1.17 7.78 -4.78
CA PRO A 22 -0.47 8.53 -3.75
C PRO A 22 -0.82 8.00 -2.37
N VAL A 23 0.04 8.28 -1.38
CA VAL A 23 -0.20 7.83 0.00
C VAL A 23 -1.54 8.30 0.52
N GLN A 24 -1.96 9.51 0.18
CA GLN A 24 -3.24 10.05 0.64
C GLN A 24 -4.42 9.21 0.17
N ALA A 25 -4.36 8.68 -1.06
CA ALA A 25 -5.40 7.80 -1.56
C ALA A 25 -5.46 6.50 -0.78
N MET A 26 -4.29 5.97 -0.40
CA MET A 26 -4.21 4.75 0.40
C MET A 26 -4.80 4.97 1.80
N VAL A 27 -4.49 6.11 2.41
CA VAL A 27 -5.04 6.50 3.71
C VAL A 27 -6.57 6.50 3.66
N ARG A 28 -7.14 7.12 2.64
CA ARG A 28 -8.59 7.20 2.48
C ARG A 28 -9.21 5.84 2.19
N TYR A 29 -8.56 5.07 1.34
CA TYR A 29 -9.08 3.77 0.93
C TYR A 29 -9.17 2.80 2.09
N LEU A 30 -8.14 2.78 2.94
CA LEU A 30 -8.08 1.84 4.05
C LEU A 30 -8.59 2.42 5.37
N GLY A 31 -8.73 3.75 5.46
CA GLY A 31 -9.13 4.39 6.70
C GLY A 31 -8.10 4.25 7.80
N ILE A 32 -6.82 4.28 7.46
CA ILE A 32 -5.72 4.16 8.43
C ILE A 32 -4.80 5.37 8.31
N SER A 33 -3.89 5.52 9.27
CA SER A 33 -2.96 6.63 9.29
C SER A 33 -1.91 6.51 8.18
N GLU A 34 -1.32 7.64 7.82
CA GLU A 34 -0.24 7.69 6.85
C GLU A 34 0.94 6.83 7.31
N ARG A 35 1.23 6.87 8.61
CA ARG A 35 2.31 6.07 9.21
C ARG A 35 2.06 4.58 8.97
N SER A 36 0.82 4.14 9.14
CA SER A 36 0.46 2.74 8.91
C SER A 36 0.63 2.36 7.45
N VAL A 37 0.28 3.27 6.52
CA VAL A 37 0.47 3.04 5.09
C VAL A 37 1.95 2.79 4.79
N TYR A 38 2.84 3.64 5.30
CA TYR A 38 4.27 3.47 5.06
C TYR A 38 4.80 2.15 5.63
N ARG A 39 4.25 1.70 6.74
CA ARG A 39 4.63 0.40 7.31
C ARG A 39 4.25 -0.74 6.38
N TYR A 40 3.06 -0.68 5.78
CA TYR A 40 2.63 -1.68 4.81
C TYR A 40 3.50 -1.65 3.56
N LEU A 41 3.83 -0.46 3.07
CA LEU A 41 4.68 -0.33 1.88
C LEU A 41 6.04 -0.96 2.13
N LYS A 42 6.62 -0.70 3.30
CA LYS A 42 7.92 -1.28 3.66
C LYS A 42 7.82 -2.80 3.77
N MET A 43 6.71 -3.29 4.30
CA MET A 43 6.48 -4.73 4.42
C MET A 43 6.47 -5.41 3.04
N TYR A 44 5.83 -4.80 2.05
CA TYR A 44 5.80 -5.35 0.70
C TYR A 44 7.21 -5.47 0.13
N GLU A 45 8.04 -4.46 0.33
CA GLU A 45 9.42 -4.51 -0.11
C GLU A 45 10.19 -5.64 0.57
N GLN A 46 9.99 -5.82 1.87
CA GLN A 46 10.65 -6.88 2.63
C GLN A 46 10.21 -8.28 2.16
N LEU A 47 8.99 -8.39 1.66
CA LEU A 47 8.47 -9.65 1.13
C LEU A 47 8.93 -9.93 -0.28
N GLY A 48 9.65 -9.00 -0.91
CA GLY A 48 10.20 -9.19 -2.24
C GLY A 48 9.36 -8.64 -3.38
N TYR A 49 8.27 -7.94 -3.08
CA TYR A 49 7.49 -7.29 -4.12
C TYR A 49 8.21 -6.06 -4.64
N GLN A 50 8.04 -5.78 -5.93
CA GLN A 50 8.61 -4.60 -6.54
C GLN A 50 7.66 -3.42 -6.34
N LEU A 51 8.02 -2.55 -5.42
CA LEU A 51 7.28 -1.32 -5.15
C LEU A 51 8.02 -0.18 -5.82
N THR A 52 7.34 0.51 -6.73
CA THR A 52 7.93 1.64 -7.43
C THR A 52 7.20 2.93 -7.07
N LYS A 53 7.90 4.06 -7.22
CA LYS A 53 7.33 5.37 -6.97
C LYS A 53 7.65 6.26 -8.18
N ASP A 54 6.64 6.89 -8.75
CA ASP A 54 6.83 7.75 -9.92
C ASP A 54 7.18 9.18 -9.51
N ASN A 55 7.30 10.07 -10.51
CA ASN A 55 7.69 11.47 -10.29
C ASN A 55 6.61 12.27 -9.55
N HIS A 56 5.40 11.74 -9.49
CA HIS A 56 4.27 12.39 -8.80
C HIS A 56 4.05 11.80 -7.42
N LYS A 57 5.01 11.05 -6.89
CA LYS A 57 4.95 10.40 -5.58
C LYS A 57 3.80 9.41 -5.47
N LYS A 58 3.45 8.78 -6.58
CA LYS A 58 2.45 7.73 -6.61
C LYS A 58 3.14 6.38 -6.60
N TYR A 59 2.67 5.49 -5.75
CA TYR A 59 3.23 4.15 -5.61
C TYR A 59 2.49 3.14 -6.46
N PHE A 60 3.24 2.21 -7.01
CA PHE A 60 2.71 1.14 -7.83
C PHE A 60 3.34 -0.18 -7.42
N LEU A 61 2.53 -1.20 -7.22
CA LEU A 61 3.01 -2.53 -6.84
C LEU A 61 2.93 -3.44 -8.05
N LYS A 62 4.07 -3.95 -8.41
CA LYS A 62 4.19 -4.81 -9.58
C LYS A 62 3.99 -6.28 -9.22
#